data_00c508ee21148e1b7562d014dc4f1d0b
#
_entry.id   00c508ee21148e1b7562d014dc4f1d0b
#
_cell.length_a   1.000
_cell.length_b   1.000
_cell.length_c   1.000
_cell.angle_alpha   90.00
_cell.angle_beta   90.00
_cell.angle_gamma   90.00
#
_symmetry.space_group_name_H-M   'P 1'
#
loop_
_entity.id
_entity.type
_entity.pdbx_description
1 polymer ?
#
loop_
_entity_poly.entity_id
_entity_poly.type
_entity_poly.pdbx_seq_one_letter_code
_entity_poly.pdbx_strand_id
1 'polypeptide(L)'
;MCPANKASDDSFRALAQLRLLGLLIDQGTEASLKEADQLLKEKAVKGFEPLWIERRGDWYLVQTKIPEARTEYQKAMKMMQSDKAFPEDARGLLKVKIDAVGGM
;
A
#
# COMPACT_ATOMS: atom_id res chain seq x y z
N MET A 1 12.97 -16.69 -27.35
CA MET A 1 12.49 -16.29 -26.05
C MET A 1 11.36 -15.28 -26.18
N CYS A 2 10.23 -15.59 -25.59
CA CYS A 2 9.13 -14.65 -25.59
C CYS A 2 9.43 -13.48 -24.65
N PRO A 3 9.41 -12.24 -25.11
CA PRO A 3 9.54 -11.13 -24.20
C PRO A 3 8.31 -11.07 -23.30
N ALA A 4 8.52 -10.81 -22.03
CA ALA A 4 7.41 -10.58 -21.13
C ALA A 4 6.62 -9.38 -21.67
N ASN A 5 5.28 -9.45 -21.62
CA ASN A 5 4.52 -8.29 -22.03
C ASN A 5 4.65 -7.21 -20.96
N LYS A 6 4.41 -5.98 -21.34
CA LYS A 6 4.60 -4.83 -20.46
C LYS A 6 3.75 -4.91 -19.20
N ALA A 7 2.52 -5.42 -19.32
CA ALA A 7 1.61 -5.55 -18.17
C ALA A 7 2.16 -6.52 -17.14
N SER A 8 2.77 -7.63 -17.59
CA SER A 8 3.40 -8.59 -16.70
C SER A 8 4.61 -7.99 -15.98
N ASP A 9 5.45 -7.25 -16.72
CA ASP A 9 6.61 -6.59 -16.13
C ASP A 9 6.18 -5.54 -15.09
N ASP A 10 5.13 -4.78 -15.39
CA ASP A 10 4.61 -3.78 -14.49
C ASP A 10 4.07 -4.43 -13.21
N SER A 11 3.39 -5.58 -13.35
CA SER A 11 2.88 -6.30 -12.18
C SER A 11 4.01 -6.80 -11.29
N PHE A 12 5.06 -7.37 -11.88
CA PHE A 12 6.22 -7.80 -11.10
C PHE A 12 6.88 -6.63 -10.39
N ARG A 13 7.03 -5.50 -11.10
CA ARG A 13 7.63 -4.32 -10.51
C ARG A 13 6.78 -3.81 -9.35
N ALA A 14 5.46 -3.75 -9.53
CA ALA A 14 4.55 -3.30 -8.48
C ALA A 14 4.64 -4.18 -7.25
N LEU A 15 4.63 -5.50 -7.44
CA LEU A 15 4.72 -6.44 -6.32
C LEU A 15 6.06 -6.30 -5.58
N ALA A 16 7.16 -6.14 -6.34
CA ALA A 16 8.47 -5.95 -5.74
C ALA A 16 8.53 -4.67 -4.93
N GLN A 17 7.96 -3.58 -5.45
CA GLN A 17 7.92 -2.30 -4.75
C GLN A 17 7.07 -2.37 -3.48
N LEU A 18 5.92 -3.03 -3.56
CA LEU A 18 5.04 -3.19 -2.39
C LEU A 18 5.71 -4.02 -1.31
N ARG A 19 6.42 -5.08 -1.71
CA ARG A 19 7.16 -5.91 -0.76
C ARG A 19 8.29 -5.12 -0.11
N LEU A 20 9.02 -4.35 -0.90
CA LEU A 20 10.08 -3.51 -0.35
C LEU A 20 9.53 -2.50 0.64
N LEU A 21 8.43 -1.83 0.30
CA LEU A 21 7.78 -0.91 1.22
C LEU A 21 7.41 -1.59 2.53
N GLY A 22 6.83 -2.79 2.46
CA GLY A 22 6.47 -3.55 3.65
C GLY A 22 7.68 -3.83 4.54
N LEU A 23 8.80 -4.24 3.92
CA LEU A 23 10.01 -4.53 4.65
C LEU A 23 10.60 -3.28 5.31
N LEU A 24 10.63 -2.16 4.59
CA LEU A 24 11.16 -0.91 5.12
C LEU A 24 10.31 -0.41 6.30
N ILE A 25 9.00 -0.53 6.18
CA ILE A 25 8.09 -0.13 7.24
C ILE A 25 8.24 -1.04 8.47
N ASP A 26 8.37 -2.35 8.24
CA ASP A 26 8.56 -3.32 9.33
C ASP A 26 9.85 -3.08 10.08
N GLN A 27 10.92 -2.66 9.40
CA GLN A 27 12.16 -2.32 10.07
C GLN A 27 11.98 -1.14 11.02
N GLY A 28 11.18 -0.17 10.64
CA GLY A 28 10.80 0.93 11.51
C GLY A 28 11.92 1.86 11.95
N THR A 29 13.09 1.76 11.35
CA THR A 29 14.21 2.67 11.68
C THR A 29 14.01 4.00 10.97
N GLU A 30 14.67 5.05 11.47
CA GLU A 30 14.61 6.36 10.84
C GLU A 30 15.06 6.27 9.37
N ALA A 31 16.15 5.55 9.13
CA ALA A 31 16.67 5.39 7.77
C ALA A 31 15.69 4.63 6.87
N SER A 32 15.12 3.52 7.36
CA SER A 32 14.21 2.72 6.55
C SER A 32 12.91 3.46 6.26
N LEU A 33 12.41 4.22 7.23
CA LEU A 33 11.18 5.00 7.04
C LEU A 33 11.40 6.16 6.06
N LYS A 34 12.58 6.76 6.06
CA LYS A 34 12.93 7.80 5.09
C LYS A 34 13.01 7.21 3.68
N GLU A 35 13.58 6.03 3.54
CA GLU A 35 13.66 5.35 2.26
C GLU A 35 12.26 4.98 1.76
N ALA A 36 11.40 4.51 2.66
CA ALA A 36 10.01 4.22 2.32
C ALA A 36 9.28 5.48 1.85
N ASP A 37 9.51 6.62 2.51
CA ASP A 37 8.90 7.88 2.11
C ASP A 37 9.31 8.27 0.69
N GLN A 38 10.56 8.11 0.36
CA GLN A 38 11.05 8.41 -0.99
C GLN A 38 10.38 7.51 -2.03
N LEU A 39 10.25 6.23 -1.72
CA LEU A 39 9.58 5.29 -2.61
C LEU A 39 8.09 5.62 -2.76
N LEU A 40 7.43 6.00 -1.67
CA LEU A 40 6.02 6.35 -1.68
C LEU A 40 5.72 7.62 -2.51
N LYS A 41 6.71 8.46 -2.73
CA LYS A 41 6.55 9.66 -3.57
C LYS A 41 6.54 9.31 -5.06
N GLU A 42 7.00 8.12 -5.42
CA GLU A 42 6.94 7.68 -6.80
C GLU A 42 5.50 7.33 -7.16
N LYS A 43 5.21 7.39 -8.46
CA LYS A 43 3.87 7.06 -8.93
C LYS A 43 3.65 5.56 -8.86
N ALA A 44 2.54 5.15 -8.27
CA ALA A 44 2.16 3.75 -8.21
C ALA A 44 1.93 3.19 -9.61
N VAL A 45 2.26 1.92 -9.80
CA VAL A 45 1.93 1.23 -11.05
C VAL A 45 0.42 1.21 -11.21
N LYS A 46 -0.05 1.49 -12.43
CA LYS A 46 -1.48 1.54 -12.74
C LYS A 46 -2.16 0.23 -12.32
N GLY A 47 -3.25 0.36 -11.60
CA GLY A 47 -4.00 -0.79 -11.07
C GLY A 47 -3.59 -1.17 -9.65
N PHE A 48 -2.47 -0.64 -9.15
CA PHE A 48 -1.97 -0.96 -7.82
C PHE A 48 -2.09 0.22 -6.85
N GLU A 49 -2.75 1.29 -7.27
CA GLU A 49 -2.88 2.49 -6.45
C GLU A 49 -3.47 2.24 -5.07
N PRO A 50 -4.54 1.44 -4.91
CA PRO A 50 -5.09 1.21 -3.57
C PRO A 50 -4.09 0.52 -2.65
N LEU A 51 -3.30 -0.42 -3.17
CA LEU A 51 -2.31 -1.12 -2.38
C LEU A 51 -1.16 -0.18 -1.97
N TRP A 52 -0.82 0.75 -2.86
CA TRP A 52 0.19 1.78 -2.58
C TRP A 52 -0.27 2.69 -1.44
N ILE A 53 -1.53 3.11 -1.51
CA ILE A 53 -2.12 3.97 -0.49
C ILE A 53 -2.21 3.24 0.84
N GLU A 54 -2.53 1.95 0.83
CA GLU A 54 -2.53 1.13 2.03
C GLU A 54 -1.14 1.10 2.67
N ARG A 55 -0.08 0.95 1.88
CA ARG A 55 1.29 0.99 2.38
C ARG A 55 1.63 2.35 2.99
N ARG A 56 1.12 3.43 2.40
CA ARG A 56 1.30 4.77 2.98
C ARG A 56 0.63 4.86 4.34
N GLY A 57 -0.54 4.25 4.48
CA GLY A 57 -1.21 4.14 5.78
C GLY A 57 -0.35 3.40 6.79
N ASP A 58 0.25 2.28 6.39
CA ASP A 58 1.15 1.52 7.25
C ASP A 58 2.35 2.36 7.68
N TRP A 59 2.87 3.17 6.77
CA TRP A 59 4.00 4.06 7.03
C TRP A 59 3.65 5.11 8.09
N TYR A 60 2.45 5.68 8.00
CA TYR A 60 1.98 6.60 9.03
C TYR A 60 1.76 5.88 10.36
N LEU A 61 1.18 4.68 10.30
CA LEU A 61 0.84 3.93 11.52
C LEU A 61 2.08 3.61 12.36
N VAL A 62 3.16 3.17 11.72
CA VAL A 62 4.39 2.81 12.43
C VAL A 62 5.00 4.03 13.14
N GLN A 63 4.66 5.23 12.68
CA GLN A 63 5.09 6.48 13.29
C GLN A 63 4.07 7.02 14.27
N THR A 64 3.05 6.23 14.60
CA THR A 64 1.95 6.58 15.50
C THR A 64 1.11 7.77 15.03
N LYS A 65 1.14 8.04 13.73
CA LYS A 65 0.30 9.08 13.14
C LYS A 65 -1.05 8.47 12.77
N ILE A 66 -1.86 8.25 13.79
CA ILE A 66 -3.10 7.49 13.66
C ILE A 66 -4.13 8.18 12.74
N PRO A 67 -4.41 9.49 12.87
CA PRO A 67 -5.39 10.14 11.99
C PRO A 67 -4.98 10.04 10.51
N GLU A 68 -3.70 10.22 10.21
CA GLU A 68 -3.20 10.14 8.85
C GLU A 68 -3.31 8.72 8.31
N ALA A 69 -2.96 7.72 9.14
CA ALA A 69 -3.07 6.32 8.75
C ALA A 69 -4.53 5.97 8.43
N ARG A 70 -5.45 6.42 9.28
CA ARG A 70 -6.88 6.18 9.07
C ARG A 70 -7.36 6.75 7.74
N THR A 71 -6.96 7.98 7.45
CA THR A 71 -7.34 8.64 6.20
C THR A 71 -6.86 7.86 4.98
N GLU A 72 -5.62 7.39 5.02
CA GLU A 72 -5.07 6.63 3.91
C GLU A 72 -5.76 5.28 3.75
N TYR A 73 -6.01 4.57 4.84
CA TYR A 73 -6.71 3.30 4.78
C TYR A 73 -8.13 3.44 4.25
N GLN A 74 -8.85 4.48 4.68
CA GLN A 74 -10.21 4.74 4.20
C GLN A 74 -10.22 5.06 2.71
N LYS A 75 -9.24 5.83 2.26
CA LYS A 75 -9.09 6.15 0.84
C LYS A 75 -8.83 4.89 0.02
N ALA A 76 -7.95 4.03 0.50
CA ALA A 76 -7.65 2.77 -0.18
C ALA A 76 -8.91 1.89 -0.26
N MET A 77 -9.66 1.79 0.83
CA MET A 77 -10.89 1.00 0.87
C MET A 77 -11.91 1.50 -0.15
N LYS A 78 -12.08 2.81 -0.23
CA LYS A 78 -13.01 3.41 -1.18
C LYS A 78 -12.64 3.04 -2.62
N MET A 79 -11.35 3.06 -2.92
CA MET A 79 -10.87 2.69 -4.25
C MET A 79 -11.09 1.21 -4.53
N MET A 80 -10.85 0.34 -3.55
CA MET A 80 -11.07 -1.10 -3.71
C MET A 80 -12.54 -1.45 -3.89
N GLN A 81 -13.42 -0.74 -3.22
CA GLN A 81 -14.86 -0.96 -3.35
C GLN A 81 -15.38 -0.58 -4.72
N SER A 82 -14.74 0.40 -5.35
CA SER A 82 -15.11 0.84 -6.68
C SER A 82 -14.56 -0.04 -7.80
N ASP A 83 -13.62 -0.92 -7.47
CA ASP A 83 -12.92 -1.74 -8.46
C ASP A 83 -13.15 -3.22 -8.17
N LYS A 84 -13.98 -3.86 -9.01
CA LYS A 84 -14.33 -5.26 -8.85
C LYS A 84 -13.15 -6.20 -9.06
N ALA A 85 -12.05 -5.70 -9.63
CA ALA A 85 -10.85 -6.51 -9.80
C ALA A 85 -10.16 -6.83 -8.47
N PHE A 86 -10.42 -6.06 -7.41
CA PHE A 86 -9.84 -6.32 -6.12
C PHE A 86 -10.60 -7.44 -5.40
N PRO A 87 -9.88 -8.48 -4.95
CA PRO A 87 -10.53 -9.59 -4.26
C PRO A 87 -11.07 -9.17 -2.90
N GLU A 88 -12.09 -9.90 -2.47
CA GLU A 88 -12.70 -9.65 -1.18
C GLU A 88 -11.70 -9.78 -0.03
N ASP A 89 -10.74 -10.69 -0.15
CA ASP A 89 -9.70 -10.89 0.87
C ASP A 89 -8.88 -9.62 1.10
N ALA A 90 -8.56 -8.89 0.01
CA ALA A 90 -7.80 -7.65 0.12
C ALA A 90 -8.59 -6.60 0.90
N ARG A 91 -9.90 -6.50 0.63
CA ARG A 91 -10.76 -5.57 1.35
C ARG A 91 -10.93 -5.98 2.82
N GLY A 92 -11.02 -7.28 3.07
CA GLY A 92 -11.14 -7.81 4.43
C GLY A 92 -9.91 -7.47 5.28
N LEU A 93 -8.73 -7.66 4.72
CA LEU A 93 -7.49 -7.33 5.42
C LEU A 93 -7.39 -5.83 5.71
N LEU A 94 -7.75 -5.01 4.73
CA LEU A 94 -7.74 -3.56 4.90
C LEU A 94 -8.74 -3.13 5.97
N LYS A 95 -9.90 -3.77 6.04
CA LYS A 95 -10.90 -3.48 7.06
C LYS A 95 -10.34 -3.71 8.47
N VAL A 96 -9.55 -4.79 8.64
CA VAL A 96 -8.89 -5.06 9.91
C VAL A 96 -7.98 -3.90 10.29
N LYS A 97 -7.23 -3.37 9.32
CA LYS A 97 -6.34 -2.23 9.57
C LYS A 97 -7.13 -0.98 9.94
N ILE A 98 -8.24 -0.75 9.27
CA ILE A 98 -9.11 0.41 9.59
C ILE A 98 -9.65 0.29 11.01
N ASP A 99 -10.12 -0.88 11.38
CA ASP A 99 -10.66 -1.11 12.73
C ASP A 99 -9.57 -0.89 13.78
N ALA A 100 -8.33 -1.26 13.47
CA ALA A 100 -7.22 -1.11 14.40
C ALA A 100 -6.85 0.36 14.66
N VAL A 101 -7.18 1.27 13.73
CA VAL A 101 -6.87 2.70 13.89
C VAL A 101 -8.11 3.51 14.33
N GLY A 102 -9.10 2.84 14.89
CA GLY A 102 -10.27 3.51 15.43
C GLY A 102 -11.51 3.46 14.55
N GLY A 103 -11.43 2.74 13.47
CA GLY A 103 -12.57 2.45 12.61
C GLY A 103 -13.04 3.63 11.79
N MET A 104 -14.09 3.40 11.04
CA MET A 104 -14.87 4.39 10.26
C MET A 104 -14.10 5.48 9.60
#